data_88d398094fc72513c5769008b385ee56
#
_entry.id   88d398094fc72513c5769008b385ee56
#
_cell.length_a   1.000
_cell.length_b   1.000
_cell.length_c   1.000
_cell.angle_alpha   90.00
_cell.angle_beta   90.00
_cell.angle_gamma   90.00
#
_symmetry.space_group_name_H-M   'P 1'
#
loop_
_entity.id
_entity.type
_entity.pdbx_description
1 polymer ?
#
loop_
_entity_poly.entity_id
_entity_poly.type
_entity_poly.pdbx_seq_one_letter_code
_entity_poly.pdbx_strand_id
1 'polypeptide(L)'
;PLKSQDEIHDFFDAHQGKEFVHCDFAESAMYLANKRINRHYLFLRSLCKRTTPTMHLLTTPFRKVVLGIEKVTHYNRFSSEHTFYYGAQWVSITHGFCKYLVEHSSEIEKMFRYTLCPDEHYKQTLIMASPFAEHLYSKDCSAECTQRFIDWNRGKHGHPHTFELADYEQLVQSPYMFARKFSASYPQLLQLWYKKLGIKQQ
;
A
#
# COMPACT_ATOMS: atom_id res chain seq x y z
N PRO A 1 -13.38 10.14 1.74
CA PRO A 1 -14.42 9.09 1.78
C PRO A 1 -15.35 9.18 0.59
N LEU A 2 -16.04 8.04 0.27
CA LEU A 2 -17.12 7.98 -0.72
C LEU A 2 -18.50 8.00 -0.06
N LYS A 3 -18.55 7.64 1.21
CA LYS A 3 -19.74 7.50 2.03
C LYS A 3 -19.76 8.55 3.15
N SER A 4 -20.92 8.78 3.73
CA SER A 4 -21.08 9.62 4.91
C SER A 4 -20.34 9.02 6.12
N GLN A 5 -20.20 9.79 7.17
CA GLN A 5 -19.59 9.31 8.41
C GLN A 5 -20.38 8.15 9.01
N ASP A 6 -21.71 8.26 9.04
CA ASP A 6 -22.58 7.24 9.62
C ASP A 6 -22.51 5.93 8.80
N GLU A 7 -22.58 5.98 7.46
CA GLU A 7 -22.43 4.81 6.60
C GLU A 7 -21.08 4.11 6.80
N ILE A 8 -19.98 4.87 7.02
CA ILE A 8 -18.66 4.30 7.28
C ILE A 8 -18.63 3.64 8.67
N HIS A 9 -19.20 4.28 9.70
CA HIS A 9 -19.30 3.70 11.04
C HIS A 9 -20.12 2.40 11.01
N ASP A 10 -21.31 2.45 10.46
CA ASP A 10 -22.20 1.27 10.38
C ASP A 10 -21.51 0.10 9.65
N PHE A 11 -20.80 0.40 8.57
CA PHE A 11 -20.07 -0.62 7.83
C PHE A 11 -18.99 -1.28 8.67
N PHE A 12 -18.13 -0.51 9.33
CA PHE A 12 -17.04 -1.07 10.14
C PHE A 12 -17.53 -1.71 11.43
N ASP A 13 -18.62 -1.21 12.02
CA ASP A 13 -19.26 -1.82 13.18
C ASP A 13 -19.88 -3.18 12.86
N ALA A 14 -20.52 -3.31 11.68
CA ALA A 14 -21.00 -4.59 11.19
C ALA A 14 -19.89 -5.61 10.88
N HIS A 15 -18.66 -5.14 10.70
CA HIS A 15 -17.48 -5.96 10.38
C HIS A 15 -16.40 -5.89 11.46
N GLN A 16 -16.82 -5.76 12.73
CA GLN A 16 -15.86 -5.73 13.85
C GLN A 16 -14.93 -6.95 13.85
N GLY A 17 -13.65 -6.71 14.15
CA GLY A 17 -12.63 -7.74 14.18
C GLY A 17 -12.09 -8.16 12.81
N LYS A 18 -12.58 -7.58 11.71
CA LYS A 18 -12.05 -7.83 10.37
C LYS A 18 -10.89 -6.90 10.02
N GLU A 19 -9.91 -7.45 9.32
CA GLU A 19 -8.72 -6.75 8.84
C GLU A 19 -8.87 -6.49 7.34
N PHE A 20 -8.95 -5.23 6.94
CA PHE A 20 -9.06 -4.82 5.54
C PHE A 20 -7.68 -4.60 4.95
N VAL A 21 -6.99 -5.70 4.71
CA VAL A 21 -5.62 -5.75 4.18
C VAL A 21 -5.63 -6.53 2.87
N HIS A 22 -5.15 -5.91 1.81
CA HIS A 22 -4.96 -6.57 0.52
C HIS A 22 -3.65 -7.35 0.54
N CYS A 23 -3.73 -8.66 0.34
CA CYS A 23 -2.58 -9.53 0.12
C CYS A 23 -2.73 -10.15 -1.28
N ASP A 24 -1.77 -9.91 -2.15
CA ASP A 24 -1.73 -10.50 -3.49
C ASP A 24 -1.00 -11.83 -3.44
N PHE A 25 -1.71 -12.91 -3.74
CA PHE A 25 -1.21 -14.28 -3.71
C PHE A 25 -0.72 -14.79 -5.07
N ALA A 26 -0.75 -13.96 -6.12
CA ALA A 26 -0.23 -14.34 -7.41
C ALA A 26 1.29 -14.61 -7.35
N GLU A 27 1.76 -15.63 -8.06
CA GLU A 27 3.20 -15.97 -8.11
C GLU A 27 4.06 -14.78 -8.52
N SER A 28 3.58 -13.95 -9.45
CA SER A 28 4.26 -12.73 -9.88
C SER A 28 4.42 -11.71 -8.77
N ALA A 29 3.41 -11.55 -7.89
CA ALA A 29 3.44 -10.68 -6.74
C ALA A 29 4.40 -11.19 -5.67
N MET A 30 4.36 -12.49 -5.39
CA MET A 30 5.30 -13.14 -4.46
C MET A 30 6.74 -13.07 -4.96
N TYR A 31 6.97 -13.28 -6.27
CA TYR A 31 8.28 -13.07 -6.90
C TYR A 31 8.76 -11.63 -6.73
N LEU A 32 7.87 -10.65 -6.95
CA LEU A 32 8.18 -9.23 -6.77
C LEU A 32 8.52 -8.89 -5.32
N ALA A 33 7.78 -9.45 -4.36
CA ALA A 33 8.03 -9.28 -2.94
C ALA A 33 9.43 -9.79 -2.57
N ASN A 34 9.74 -11.03 -2.95
CA ASN A 34 11.05 -11.61 -2.70
C ASN A 34 12.18 -10.79 -3.32
N LYS A 35 12.03 -10.33 -4.57
CA LYS A 35 13.02 -9.50 -5.24
C LYS A 35 13.26 -8.16 -4.53
N ARG A 36 12.21 -7.53 -3.99
CA ARG A 36 12.28 -6.24 -3.30
C ARG A 36 12.86 -6.37 -1.89
N ILE A 37 12.64 -7.49 -1.22
CA ILE A 37 13.03 -7.69 0.18
C ILE A 37 14.39 -8.38 0.29
N ASN A 38 14.67 -9.38 -0.54
CA ASN A 38 15.90 -10.17 -0.50
C ASN A 38 17.15 -9.45 -1.04
N ARG A 39 17.03 -8.20 -1.47
CA ARG A 39 18.13 -7.37 -1.96
C ARG A 39 18.38 -6.17 -1.06
N HIS A 40 19.65 -5.70 -1.02
CA HIS A 40 19.98 -4.48 -0.31
C HIS A 40 19.81 -3.25 -1.19
N TYR A 41 18.77 -2.50 -0.93
CA TYR A 41 18.53 -1.21 -1.58
C TYR A 41 19.12 -0.09 -0.74
N LEU A 42 20.46 0.01 -0.74
CA LEU A 42 21.18 1.03 -0.01
C LEU A 42 20.96 2.43 -0.60
N PHE A 43 21.03 3.43 0.24
CA PHE A 43 20.93 4.85 -0.16
C PHE A 43 19.64 5.21 -0.89
N LEU A 44 18.50 4.60 -0.51
CA LEU A 44 17.19 4.90 -1.12
C LEU A 44 16.83 6.39 -1.06
N ARG A 45 17.26 7.10 -0.02
CA ARG A 45 17.07 8.56 0.08
C ARG A 45 17.65 9.32 -1.10
N SER A 46 18.73 8.82 -1.71
CA SER A 46 19.32 9.43 -2.90
C SER A 46 18.49 9.29 -4.16
N LEU A 47 17.42 8.46 -4.13
CA LEU A 47 16.43 8.33 -5.19
C LEU A 47 15.28 9.34 -5.04
N CYS A 48 15.11 9.93 -3.87
CA CYS A 48 14.08 10.92 -3.63
C CYS A 48 14.52 12.27 -4.24
N LYS A 49 13.59 12.97 -4.92
CA LYS A 49 13.83 14.30 -5.53
C LYS A 49 14.35 15.39 -4.56
N ARG A 50 14.39 15.09 -3.26
CA ARG A 50 14.86 16.01 -2.19
C ARG A 50 16.35 15.89 -1.88
N THR A 51 17.09 14.95 -2.51
CA THR A 51 18.54 14.84 -2.33
C THR A 51 19.28 15.72 -3.33
N THR A 52 20.45 16.24 -2.92
CA THR A 52 21.27 17.05 -3.80
C THR A 52 21.75 16.22 -5.01
N PRO A 53 21.89 16.82 -6.21
CA PRO A 53 22.38 16.12 -7.39
C PRO A 53 23.71 15.41 -7.16
N THR A 54 24.58 15.98 -6.33
CA THR A 54 25.89 15.41 -5.96
C THR A 54 25.75 14.10 -5.17
N MET A 55 24.85 14.03 -4.21
CA MET A 55 24.59 12.78 -3.46
C MET A 55 24.02 11.69 -4.37
N HIS A 56 23.15 12.04 -5.30
CA HIS A 56 22.63 11.10 -6.27
C HIS A 56 23.73 10.56 -7.21
N LEU A 57 24.64 11.43 -7.65
CA LEU A 57 25.75 11.07 -8.52
C LEU A 57 26.70 10.07 -7.84
N LEU A 58 26.99 10.26 -6.55
CA LEU A 58 27.92 9.40 -5.80
C LEU A 58 27.29 8.06 -5.38
N THR A 59 26.04 8.08 -4.92
CA THR A 59 25.40 6.90 -4.33
C THR A 59 24.80 5.95 -5.37
N THR A 60 24.42 6.45 -6.55
CA THR A 60 23.80 5.63 -7.59
C THR A 60 24.74 4.56 -8.17
N PRO A 61 26.02 4.88 -8.54
CA PRO A 61 26.95 3.88 -9.00
C PRO A 61 27.21 2.79 -7.95
N PHE A 62 27.48 3.21 -6.72
CA PHE A 62 27.74 2.28 -5.62
C PHE A 62 26.58 1.30 -5.41
N ARG A 63 25.36 1.80 -5.39
CA ARG A 63 24.17 0.95 -5.28
C ARG A 63 24.03 -0.04 -6.45
N LYS A 64 24.29 0.42 -7.69
CA LYS A 64 24.26 -0.46 -8.86
C LYS A 64 25.30 -1.57 -8.77
N VAL A 65 26.47 -1.27 -8.25
CA VAL A 65 27.53 -2.27 -8.02
C VAL A 65 27.09 -3.30 -6.99
N VAL A 66 26.56 -2.87 -5.83
CA VAL A 66 26.05 -3.80 -4.79
C VAL A 66 24.96 -4.71 -5.34
N LEU A 67 23.94 -4.15 -6.00
CA LEU A 67 22.87 -4.94 -6.61
C LEU A 67 23.38 -5.87 -7.71
N GLY A 68 24.41 -5.45 -8.46
CA GLY A 68 25.06 -6.28 -9.47
C GLY A 68 25.78 -7.48 -8.86
N ILE A 69 26.54 -7.27 -7.77
CA ILE A 69 27.22 -8.34 -7.03
C ILE A 69 26.17 -9.32 -6.47
N GLU A 70 25.14 -8.84 -5.78
CA GLU A 70 24.08 -9.69 -5.25
C GLU A 70 23.35 -10.50 -6.33
N LYS A 71 23.19 -9.92 -7.53
CA LYS A 71 22.59 -10.62 -8.67
C LYS A 71 23.50 -11.75 -9.18
N VAL A 72 24.81 -11.47 -9.32
CA VAL A 72 25.77 -12.46 -9.85
C VAL A 72 26.03 -13.58 -8.84
N THR A 73 26.09 -13.27 -7.57
CA THR A 73 26.31 -14.23 -6.49
C THR A 73 25.04 -14.95 -6.05
N HIS A 74 23.90 -14.64 -6.65
CA HIS A 74 22.57 -15.15 -6.22
C HIS A 74 22.31 -14.95 -4.73
N TYR A 75 22.89 -13.89 -4.13
CA TYR A 75 22.74 -13.60 -2.72
C TYR A 75 21.29 -13.25 -2.37
N ASN A 76 20.78 -13.88 -1.34
CA ASN A 76 19.49 -13.57 -0.72
C ASN A 76 19.72 -13.26 0.77
N ARG A 77 19.07 -12.20 1.26
CA ARG A 77 19.15 -11.79 2.68
C ARG A 77 18.48 -12.78 3.62
N PHE A 78 17.47 -13.45 3.13
CA PHE A 78 16.66 -14.40 3.90
C PHE A 78 16.67 -15.77 3.22
N SER A 79 16.48 -16.83 4.01
CA SER A 79 16.35 -18.19 3.49
C SER A 79 15.07 -18.33 2.64
N SER A 80 15.03 -19.36 1.82
CA SER A 80 13.83 -19.70 1.02
C SER A 80 12.60 -20.06 1.88
N GLU A 81 12.78 -20.30 3.16
CA GLU A 81 11.69 -20.57 4.11
C GLU A 81 10.88 -19.33 4.47
N HIS A 82 11.45 -18.12 4.28
CA HIS A 82 10.73 -16.88 4.51
C HIS A 82 9.83 -16.58 3.31
N THR A 83 8.54 -16.51 3.58
CA THR A 83 7.55 -16.08 2.59
C THR A 83 7.20 -14.62 2.82
N PHE A 84 7.39 -13.80 1.80
CA PHE A 84 7.04 -12.38 1.82
C PHE A 84 5.82 -12.13 0.95
N TYR A 85 4.91 -11.33 1.45
CA TYR A 85 3.68 -10.99 0.75
C TYR A 85 3.71 -9.55 0.25
N TYR A 86 3.01 -9.31 -0.84
CA TYR A 86 2.84 -8.01 -1.47
C TYR A 86 1.38 -7.58 -1.38
N GLY A 87 1.12 -6.29 -1.29
CA GLY A 87 -0.23 -5.77 -1.36
C GLY A 87 -0.31 -4.25 -1.26
N ALA A 88 -1.54 -3.74 -1.22
CA ALA A 88 -1.78 -2.32 -1.16
C ALA A 88 -1.22 -1.70 0.14
N GLN A 89 -0.62 -0.51 0.00
CA GLN A 89 -0.16 0.27 1.14
C GLN A 89 -1.30 0.69 2.08
N TRP A 90 -2.47 0.98 1.52
CA TRP A 90 -3.63 1.49 2.23
C TRP A 90 -4.45 0.35 2.83
N VAL A 91 -4.64 0.41 4.13
CA VAL A 91 -5.35 -0.60 4.92
C VAL A 91 -6.33 0.05 5.88
N SER A 92 -7.31 -0.72 6.38
CA SER A 92 -8.10 -0.40 7.57
C SER A 92 -7.98 -1.60 8.50
N ILE A 93 -7.36 -1.41 9.66
CA ILE A 93 -6.97 -2.49 10.56
C ILE A 93 -7.51 -2.26 11.96
N THR A 94 -7.73 -3.35 12.69
CA THR A 94 -8.16 -3.29 14.08
C THR A 94 -7.07 -2.73 14.99
N HIS A 95 -7.48 -2.23 16.15
CA HIS A 95 -6.54 -1.85 17.20
C HIS A 95 -5.63 -3.01 17.62
N GLY A 96 -6.17 -4.24 17.64
CA GLY A 96 -5.42 -5.45 17.96
C GLY A 96 -4.26 -5.69 17.01
N PHE A 97 -4.51 -5.65 15.69
CA PHE A 97 -3.44 -5.82 14.71
C PHE A 97 -2.47 -4.63 14.69
N CYS A 98 -2.97 -3.40 14.89
CA CYS A 98 -2.10 -2.24 15.03
C CYS A 98 -1.13 -2.38 16.20
N LYS A 99 -1.61 -2.83 17.38
CA LYS A 99 -0.78 -3.12 18.56
C LYS A 99 0.24 -4.20 18.27
N TYR A 100 -0.17 -5.29 17.61
CA TYR A 100 0.74 -6.36 17.18
C TYR A 100 1.89 -5.83 16.32
N LEU A 101 1.60 -4.97 15.32
CA LEU A 101 2.63 -4.36 14.48
C LEU A 101 3.62 -3.50 15.28
N VAL A 102 3.12 -2.75 16.26
CA VAL A 102 3.97 -1.91 17.14
C VAL A 102 4.87 -2.77 18.04
N GLU A 103 4.33 -3.84 18.61
CA GLU A 103 5.09 -4.79 19.44
C GLU A 103 6.20 -5.49 18.65
N HIS A 104 5.99 -5.74 17.34
CA HIS A 104 6.98 -6.34 16.44
C HIS A 104 7.81 -5.30 15.66
N SER A 105 7.80 -4.03 16.08
CA SER A 105 8.47 -2.94 15.34
C SER A 105 9.97 -3.16 15.14
N SER A 106 10.68 -3.74 16.11
CA SER A 106 12.11 -4.05 16.00
C SER A 106 12.39 -5.15 14.96
N GLU A 107 11.52 -6.15 14.89
CA GLU A 107 11.57 -7.21 13.89
C GLU A 107 11.30 -6.66 12.48
N ILE A 108 10.26 -5.83 12.36
CA ILE A 108 9.92 -5.12 11.12
C ILE A 108 11.11 -4.29 10.64
N GLU A 109 11.72 -3.50 11.53
CA GLU A 109 12.89 -2.69 11.17
C GLU A 109 14.05 -3.58 10.70
N LYS A 110 14.39 -4.64 11.41
CA LYS A 110 15.46 -5.57 11.03
C LYS A 110 15.20 -6.21 9.67
N MET A 111 13.97 -6.64 9.42
CA MET A 111 13.58 -7.34 8.20
C MET A 111 13.50 -6.41 6.98
N PHE A 112 12.93 -5.22 7.15
CA PHE A 112 12.56 -4.36 6.02
C PHE A 112 13.47 -3.11 5.86
N ARG A 113 14.49 -2.93 6.68
CA ARG A 113 15.32 -1.71 6.72
C ARG A 113 15.94 -1.31 5.39
N TYR A 114 16.39 -2.26 4.58
CA TYR A 114 17.08 -1.99 3.32
C TYR A 114 16.28 -2.49 2.11
N THR A 115 14.98 -2.63 2.25
CA THR A 115 14.09 -3.13 1.20
C THR A 115 13.53 -2.00 0.35
N LEU A 116 12.98 -2.35 -0.80
CA LEU A 116 12.26 -1.42 -1.67
C LEU A 116 10.77 -1.49 -1.37
N CYS A 117 10.14 -0.32 -1.16
CA CYS A 117 8.69 -0.19 -0.84
C CYS A 117 8.25 -1.09 0.32
N PRO A 118 8.87 -0.96 1.52
CA PRO A 118 8.54 -1.83 2.65
C PRO A 118 7.07 -1.71 3.08
N ASP A 119 6.45 -0.57 2.85
CA ASP A 119 5.06 -0.25 3.16
C ASP A 119 4.02 -1.07 2.37
N GLU A 120 4.44 -1.69 1.27
CA GLU A 120 3.64 -2.63 0.48
C GLU A 120 3.87 -4.10 0.88
N HIS A 121 4.70 -4.37 1.90
CA HIS A 121 5.13 -5.71 2.26
C HIS A 121 4.99 -6.07 3.74
N TYR A 122 5.40 -5.19 4.66
CA TYR A 122 5.51 -5.59 6.06
C TYR A 122 4.17 -5.96 6.70
N LYS A 123 3.10 -5.20 6.41
CA LYS A 123 1.75 -5.48 6.93
C LYS A 123 1.24 -6.81 6.41
N GLN A 124 1.39 -7.04 5.13
CA GLN A 124 0.98 -8.26 4.45
C GLN A 124 1.74 -9.49 4.97
N THR A 125 3.06 -9.34 5.15
CA THR A 125 3.90 -10.43 5.65
C THR A 125 3.57 -10.76 7.10
N LEU A 126 3.42 -9.75 7.96
CA LEU A 126 3.13 -9.98 9.37
C LEU A 126 1.70 -10.50 9.61
N ILE A 127 0.71 -9.99 8.87
CA ILE A 127 -0.66 -10.50 9.04
C ILE A 127 -0.72 -11.98 8.68
N MET A 128 -0.09 -12.38 7.57
CA MET A 128 -0.08 -13.78 7.10
C MET A 128 0.73 -14.71 8.01
N ALA A 129 1.69 -14.18 8.77
CA ALA A 129 2.48 -14.92 9.77
C ALA A 129 1.85 -14.93 11.17
N SER A 130 0.64 -14.39 11.33
CA SER A 130 -0.02 -14.21 12.62
C SER A 130 -1.44 -14.79 12.63
N PRO A 131 -2.08 -14.97 13.80
CA PRO A 131 -3.49 -15.38 13.90
C PRO A 131 -4.47 -14.40 13.20
N PHE A 132 -4.07 -13.17 12.96
CA PHE A 132 -4.88 -12.17 12.26
C PHE A 132 -5.16 -12.54 10.79
N ALA A 133 -4.44 -13.47 10.19
CA ALA A 133 -4.70 -13.98 8.85
C ALA A 133 -6.13 -14.53 8.69
N GLU A 134 -6.68 -15.14 9.74
CA GLU A 134 -8.06 -15.67 9.74
C GLU A 134 -9.12 -14.58 9.81
N HIS A 135 -8.72 -13.38 10.21
CA HIS A 135 -9.59 -12.20 10.31
C HIS A 135 -9.59 -11.32 9.07
N LEU A 136 -8.87 -11.69 8.00
CA LEU A 136 -8.95 -10.95 6.73
C LEU A 136 -10.39 -10.83 6.27
N TYR A 137 -10.80 -9.61 5.88
CA TYR A 137 -12.15 -9.35 5.38
C TYR A 137 -12.43 -10.11 4.09
N SER A 138 -11.46 -10.14 3.19
CA SER A 138 -11.50 -10.94 1.96
C SER A 138 -10.11 -11.45 1.63
N LYS A 139 -10.04 -12.65 1.06
CA LYS A 139 -8.82 -13.25 0.50
C LYS A 139 -8.70 -13.03 -1.01
N ASP A 140 -9.70 -12.40 -1.62
CA ASP A 140 -9.67 -12.06 -3.03
C ASP A 140 -8.80 -10.83 -3.27
N CYS A 141 -8.06 -10.80 -4.37
CA CYS A 141 -7.23 -9.64 -4.75
C CYS A 141 -8.06 -8.51 -5.38
N SER A 142 -9.21 -8.20 -4.79
CA SER A 142 -10.15 -7.19 -5.26
C SER A 142 -10.08 -5.89 -4.45
N ALA A 143 -10.74 -4.85 -4.92
CA ALA A 143 -10.89 -3.60 -4.18
C ALA A 143 -11.64 -3.77 -2.85
N GLU A 144 -12.40 -4.85 -2.69
CA GLU A 144 -13.12 -5.18 -1.46
C GLU A 144 -12.18 -5.40 -0.28
N CYS A 145 -11.00 -5.99 -0.52
CA CYS A 145 -10.00 -6.22 0.51
C CYS A 145 -9.66 -4.96 1.33
N THR A 146 -9.71 -3.78 0.73
CA THR A 146 -9.34 -2.53 1.40
C THR A 146 -10.46 -1.51 1.47
N GLN A 147 -11.63 -1.81 0.89
CA GLN A 147 -12.75 -0.88 0.76
C GLN A 147 -12.38 0.44 0.07
N ARG A 148 -11.43 0.37 -0.91
CA ARG A 148 -10.94 1.55 -1.64
C ARG A 148 -11.08 1.35 -3.14
N PHE A 149 -11.89 2.20 -3.77
CA PHE A 149 -11.99 2.27 -5.22
C PHE A 149 -10.75 2.98 -5.78
N ILE A 150 -9.92 2.24 -6.51
CA ILE A 150 -8.69 2.75 -7.13
C ILE A 150 -8.69 2.32 -8.59
N ASP A 151 -8.81 3.28 -9.50
CA ASP A 151 -8.81 2.99 -10.93
C ASP A 151 -7.38 2.92 -11.48
N TRP A 152 -6.86 1.70 -11.53
CA TRP A 152 -5.57 1.41 -12.12
C TRP A 152 -5.63 1.30 -13.65
N ASN A 153 -6.80 0.96 -14.21
CA ASN A 153 -6.96 0.69 -15.64
C ASN A 153 -6.76 1.96 -16.48
N ARG A 154 -7.26 3.10 -16.00
CA ARG A 154 -7.05 4.41 -16.63
C ARG A 154 -5.79 5.12 -16.11
N GLY A 155 -5.06 4.49 -15.20
CA GLY A 155 -3.82 5.02 -14.65
C GLY A 155 -2.69 5.13 -15.68
N LYS A 156 -1.72 6.01 -15.40
CA LYS A 156 -0.55 6.23 -16.27
C LYS A 156 0.73 6.22 -15.44
N HIS A 157 1.80 5.68 -16.02
CA HIS A 157 3.15 5.70 -15.42
C HIS A 157 3.22 5.09 -14.00
N GLY A 158 2.44 4.05 -13.72
CA GLY A 158 2.39 3.41 -12.40
C GLY A 158 1.61 4.17 -11.34
N HIS A 159 0.83 5.18 -11.74
CA HIS A 159 -0.08 5.91 -10.86
C HIS A 159 -1.54 5.62 -11.25
N PRO A 160 -2.45 5.50 -10.28
CA PRO A 160 -3.87 5.34 -10.59
C PRO A 160 -4.43 6.61 -11.21
N HIS A 161 -5.56 6.47 -11.90
CA HIS A 161 -6.30 7.58 -12.48
C HIS A 161 -6.66 8.61 -11.38
N THR A 162 -6.53 9.88 -11.73
CA THR A 162 -7.02 10.98 -10.88
C THR A 162 -8.42 11.33 -11.34
N PHE A 163 -9.40 11.11 -10.45
CA PHE A 163 -10.80 11.32 -10.77
C PHE A 163 -11.11 12.79 -11.14
N GLU A 164 -11.95 12.96 -12.13
CA GLU A 164 -12.42 14.23 -12.65
C GLU A 164 -13.95 14.28 -12.68
N LEU A 165 -14.54 15.39 -13.12
CA LEU A 165 -15.99 15.60 -13.07
C LEU A 165 -16.81 14.50 -13.76
N ALA A 166 -16.31 13.98 -14.87
CA ALA A 166 -16.94 12.89 -15.62
C ALA A 166 -17.07 11.58 -14.82
N ASP A 167 -16.26 11.41 -13.76
CA ASP A 167 -16.27 10.21 -12.91
C ASP A 167 -17.30 10.28 -11.77
N TYR A 168 -18.02 11.39 -11.63
CA TYR A 168 -18.89 11.64 -10.48
C TYR A 168 -19.92 10.54 -10.28
N GLU A 169 -20.65 10.13 -11.31
CA GLU A 169 -21.67 9.09 -11.21
C GLU A 169 -21.07 7.72 -10.83
N GLN A 170 -19.93 7.37 -11.39
CA GLN A 170 -19.21 6.15 -11.04
C GLN A 170 -18.80 6.11 -9.56
N LEU A 171 -18.34 7.25 -9.04
CA LEU A 171 -17.98 7.40 -7.63
C LEU A 171 -19.20 7.31 -6.72
N VAL A 172 -20.32 7.91 -7.12
CA VAL A 172 -21.59 7.85 -6.36
C VAL A 172 -22.13 6.42 -6.26
N GLN A 173 -22.06 5.67 -7.35
CA GLN A 173 -22.54 4.29 -7.43
C GLN A 173 -21.57 3.28 -6.81
N SER A 174 -20.34 3.70 -6.48
CA SER A 174 -19.34 2.80 -5.90
C SER A 174 -19.81 2.22 -4.56
N PRO A 175 -19.71 0.90 -4.36
CA PRO A 175 -20.04 0.26 -3.09
C PRO A 175 -18.99 0.49 -1.99
N TYR A 176 -17.81 0.98 -2.35
CA TYR A 176 -16.70 1.10 -1.42
C TYR A 176 -16.78 2.33 -0.51
N MET A 177 -16.12 2.25 0.64
CA MET A 177 -16.10 3.33 1.65
C MET A 177 -15.21 4.50 1.24
N PHE A 178 -14.16 4.24 0.47
CA PHE A 178 -13.16 5.24 0.09
C PHE A 178 -12.83 5.17 -1.39
N ALA A 179 -12.23 6.23 -1.92
CA ALA A 179 -11.64 6.22 -3.26
C ALA A 179 -10.35 7.07 -3.32
N ARG A 180 -9.55 6.77 -4.32
CA ARG A 180 -8.38 7.56 -4.74
C ARG A 180 -8.12 7.35 -6.23
N LYS A 181 -7.65 8.39 -6.94
CA LYS A 181 -6.98 9.58 -6.48
C LYS A 181 -7.83 10.82 -6.79
N PHE A 182 -7.98 11.70 -5.82
CA PHE A 182 -8.54 13.05 -6.02
C PHE A 182 -7.41 14.07 -6.12
N SER A 183 -7.65 15.20 -6.81
CA SER A 183 -6.70 16.29 -6.94
C SER A 183 -7.40 17.65 -6.86
N ALA A 184 -6.73 18.62 -6.23
CA ALA A 184 -7.16 20.02 -6.25
C ALA A 184 -7.21 20.62 -7.67
N SER A 185 -6.59 19.97 -8.65
CA SER A 185 -6.67 20.35 -10.06
C SER A 185 -8.08 20.16 -10.67
N TYR A 186 -8.95 19.41 -9.98
CA TYR A 186 -10.35 19.18 -10.39
C TYR A 186 -11.33 19.72 -9.34
N PRO A 187 -11.38 21.06 -9.13
CA PRO A 187 -12.14 21.66 -8.04
C PRO A 187 -13.65 21.41 -8.15
N GLN A 188 -14.17 21.30 -9.37
CA GLN A 188 -15.60 21.05 -9.60
C GLN A 188 -16.06 19.71 -9.03
N LEU A 189 -15.27 18.63 -9.23
CA LEU A 189 -15.55 17.33 -8.63
C LEU A 189 -15.51 17.43 -7.11
N LEU A 190 -14.49 18.07 -6.55
CA LEU A 190 -14.34 18.22 -5.09
C LEU A 190 -15.50 18.98 -4.47
N GLN A 191 -15.97 20.08 -5.09
CA GLN A 191 -17.10 20.87 -4.62
C GLN A 191 -18.39 20.04 -4.60
N LEU A 192 -18.69 19.30 -5.68
CA LEU A 192 -19.85 18.41 -5.71
C LEU A 192 -19.75 17.33 -4.65
N TRP A 193 -18.55 16.77 -4.46
CA TRP A 193 -18.32 15.74 -3.46
C TRP A 193 -18.52 16.24 -2.03
N TYR A 194 -17.98 17.40 -1.69
CA TYR A 194 -18.18 18.03 -0.38
C TYR A 194 -19.67 18.33 -0.12
N LYS A 195 -20.37 18.83 -1.14
CA LYS A 195 -21.82 19.06 -1.07
C LYS A 195 -22.58 17.76 -0.81
N LYS A 196 -22.25 16.68 -1.52
CA LYS A 196 -22.86 15.36 -1.35
C LYS A 196 -22.68 14.82 0.07
N LEU A 197 -21.49 14.99 0.65
CA LEU A 197 -21.14 14.51 1.99
C LEU A 197 -21.55 15.49 3.12
N GLY A 198 -22.17 16.63 2.80
CA GLY A 198 -22.53 17.65 3.79
C GLY A 198 -21.33 18.34 4.46
N ILE A 199 -20.15 18.29 3.85
CA ILE A 199 -18.93 18.88 4.40
C ILE A 199 -18.90 20.37 4.06
N LYS A 200 -18.89 21.23 5.11
CA LYS A 200 -18.71 22.67 4.93
C LYS A 200 -17.26 22.96 4.50
N GLN A 201 -17.12 23.67 3.39
CA GLN A 201 -15.80 24.22 3.01
C GLN A 201 -15.48 25.38 3.95
N GLN A 202 -14.33 25.34 4.58
CA GLN A 202 -13.77 26.44 5.36
C GLN A 202 -13.06 27.42 4.45
#